data_741a56b17eb642fba82a46f66356c757
#
_entry.id   741a56b17eb642fba82a46f66356c757
#
_cell.length_a   1.000
_cell.length_b   1.000
_cell.length_c   1.000
_cell.angle_alpha   90.00
_cell.angle_beta   90.00
_cell.angle_gamma   90.00
#
_symmetry.space_group_name_H-M   'P 1'
#
loop_
_entity.id
_entity.type
_entity.pdbx_description
1 polymer ?
#
loop_
_entity_poly.entity_id
_entity_poly.type
_entity_poly.pdbx_seq_one_letter_code
_entity_poly.pdbx_strand_id
1 'polypeptide(L)'
;VNGSTCGIQAAIMSVCNPKDKIIVNRDCHQSVINTLILGDIEPAYIYPQIDNKTNILMGIKIEDAIDTIDKNLDAKAILLTYPTYYGKVYDLKTICNYAHSKGMIVIVDEAHGAHLGLSDKLPMTALEQGADIVVQSTHKTLPSFTQSSMVHIQGERVNQERLTSILRMIESSSPSYMLMSSLELAVDIYETKGKDLMDELLDNIDIFKKNMEKYKNINIVQADVHIEEE
;
A
#
# COMPACT_ATOMS: atom_id res chain seq x y z
N VAL A 1 12.20 -7.96 2.99
CA VAL A 1 11.59 -8.45 4.25
C VAL A 1 10.84 -9.76 4.01
N ASN A 2 10.59 -10.49 5.09
CA ASN A 2 9.94 -11.80 5.09
C ASN A 2 8.41 -11.69 4.98
N GLY A 3 7.93 -11.27 3.82
CA GLY A 3 6.53 -10.98 3.55
C GLY A 3 6.11 -9.58 4.00
N SER A 4 5.10 -9.01 3.32
CA SER A 4 4.54 -7.71 3.69
C SER A 4 3.91 -7.72 5.10
N THR A 5 3.45 -8.87 5.58
CA THR A 5 2.99 -9.03 6.97
C THR A 5 4.07 -8.59 7.96
N CYS A 6 5.30 -9.08 7.79
CA CYS A 6 6.44 -8.69 8.62
C CYS A 6 6.76 -7.19 8.45
N GLY A 7 6.75 -6.68 7.22
CA GLY A 7 6.96 -5.26 6.93
C GLY A 7 5.92 -4.36 7.61
N ILE A 8 4.64 -4.70 7.55
CA ILE A 8 3.55 -3.96 8.20
C ILE A 8 3.70 -3.99 9.73
N GLN A 9 4.02 -5.16 10.30
CA GLN A 9 4.26 -5.28 11.73
C GLN A 9 5.41 -4.37 12.17
N ALA A 10 6.53 -4.42 11.46
CA ALA A 10 7.68 -3.59 11.75
C ALA A 10 7.38 -2.09 11.59
N ALA A 11 6.68 -1.70 10.52
CA ALA A 11 6.30 -0.32 10.28
C ALA A 11 5.47 0.24 11.43
N ILE A 12 4.38 -0.43 11.82
CA ILE A 12 3.50 0.02 12.91
C ILE A 12 4.26 0.08 14.24
N MET A 13 4.96 -1.00 14.62
CA MET A 13 5.66 -1.07 15.90
C MET A 13 6.87 -0.14 15.98
N SER A 14 7.43 0.30 14.85
CA SER A 14 8.51 1.30 14.83
C SER A 14 8.02 2.71 15.14
N VAL A 15 6.73 2.98 14.90
CA VAL A 15 6.12 4.31 15.06
C VAL A 15 5.31 4.40 16.35
N CYS A 16 4.61 3.33 16.72
CA CYS A 16 3.73 3.29 17.88
C CYS A 16 4.33 2.51 19.06
N ASN A 17 4.07 2.95 20.27
CA ASN A 17 4.27 2.20 21.51
C ASN A 17 2.92 1.63 21.99
N PRO A 18 2.91 0.73 22.97
CA PRO A 18 1.66 0.29 23.59
C PRO A 18 0.82 1.48 24.07
N LYS A 19 -0.49 1.45 23.77
CA LYS A 19 -1.48 2.50 24.06
C LYS A 19 -1.36 3.77 23.20
N ASP A 20 -0.38 3.86 22.30
CA ASP A 20 -0.43 4.91 21.29
C ASP A 20 -1.60 4.66 20.32
N LYS A 21 -2.11 5.74 19.75
CA LYS A 21 -3.20 5.70 18.77
C LYS A 21 -2.64 5.73 17.34
N ILE A 22 -3.27 4.96 16.46
CA ILE A 22 -3.02 4.98 15.01
C ILE A 22 -4.35 5.06 14.24
N ILE A 23 -4.38 5.86 13.18
CA ILE A 23 -5.52 5.90 12.26
C ILE A 23 -5.33 4.82 11.19
N VAL A 24 -6.35 4.02 10.90
CA VAL A 24 -6.27 2.95 9.90
C VAL A 24 -7.57 2.88 9.07
N ASN A 25 -7.47 2.58 7.78
CA ASN A 25 -8.65 2.26 7.00
C ASN A 25 -9.22 0.90 7.47
N ARG A 26 -10.55 0.82 7.61
CA ARG A 26 -11.22 -0.35 8.23
C ARG A 26 -11.12 -1.62 7.40
N ASP A 27 -10.91 -1.49 6.09
CA ASP A 27 -10.69 -2.58 5.12
C ASP A 27 -9.21 -2.95 4.96
N CYS A 28 -8.37 -2.58 5.93
CA CYS A 28 -6.95 -2.95 5.95
C CYS A 28 -6.75 -4.47 6.03
N HIS A 29 -5.59 -4.92 5.61
CA HIS A 29 -5.22 -6.34 5.68
C HIS A 29 -5.15 -6.85 7.13
N GLN A 30 -5.43 -8.14 7.32
CA GLN A 30 -5.42 -8.81 8.65
C GLN A 30 -4.11 -8.60 9.43
N SER A 31 -2.97 -8.43 8.74
CA SER A 31 -1.68 -8.15 9.39
C SER A 31 -1.70 -6.85 10.20
N VAL A 32 -2.43 -5.83 9.75
CA VAL A 32 -2.60 -4.56 10.49
C VAL A 32 -3.34 -4.85 11.80
N ILE A 33 -4.51 -5.50 11.75
CA ILE A 33 -5.30 -5.83 12.93
C ILE A 33 -4.51 -6.68 13.92
N ASN A 34 -3.80 -7.70 13.42
CA ASN A 34 -2.96 -8.55 14.27
C ASN A 34 -1.87 -7.74 14.97
N THR A 35 -1.28 -6.76 14.27
CA THR A 35 -0.24 -5.89 14.85
C THR A 35 -0.79 -4.99 15.94
N LEU A 36 -1.99 -4.43 15.74
CA LEU A 36 -2.67 -3.62 16.77
C LEU A 36 -2.88 -4.42 18.05
N ILE A 37 -3.30 -5.69 17.91
CA ILE A 37 -3.48 -6.60 19.05
C ILE A 37 -2.15 -6.92 19.74
N LEU A 38 -1.12 -7.30 18.96
CA LEU A 38 0.19 -7.67 19.50
C LEU A 38 0.92 -6.49 20.15
N GLY A 39 0.77 -5.30 19.59
CA GLY A 39 1.40 -4.07 20.06
C GLY A 39 0.60 -3.31 21.12
N ASP A 40 -0.62 -3.78 21.46
CA ASP A 40 -1.55 -3.07 22.36
C ASP A 40 -1.79 -1.60 21.92
N ILE A 41 -2.03 -1.40 20.61
CA ILE A 41 -2.15 -0.10 19.96
C ILE A 41 -3.62 0.19 19.68
N GLU A 42 -4.06 1.43 19.93
CA GLU A 42 -5.46 1.84 19.81
C GLU A 42 -5.77 2.32 18.39
N PRO A 43 -6.71 1.68 17.64
CA PRO A 43 -7.10 2.15 16.32
C PRO A 43 -8.19 3.22 16.34
N ALA A 44 -8.04 4.23 15.48
CA ALA A 44 -9.13 5.05 14.98
C ALA A 44 -9.40 4.66 13.52
N TYR A 45 -10.66 4.41 13.14
CA TYR A 45 -10.99 3.85 11.83
C TYR A 45 -11.52 4.89 10.85
N ILE A 46 -11.00 4.85 9.62
CA ILE A 46 -11.62 5.44 8.43
C ILE A 46 -12.41 4.34 7.74
N TYR A 47 -13.70 4.57 7.47
CA TYR A 47 -14.55 3.58 6.83
C TYR A 47 -14.53 3.74 5.31
N PRO A 48 -14.34 2.65 4.55
CA PRO A 48 -14.35 2.69 3.09
C PRO A 48 -15.76 2.95 2.56
N GLN A 49 -15.81 3.52 1.36
CA GLN A 49 -17.05 3.62 0.59
C GLN A 49 -17.39 2.26 -0.01
N ILE A 50 -18.70 2.00 -0.14
CA ILE A 50 -19.21 0.77 -0.76
C ILE A 50 -20.00 1.19 -2.01
N ASP A 51 -19.68 0.61 -3.15
CA ASP A 51 -20.53 0.74 -4.33
C ASP A 51 -21.81 -0.08 -4.13
N ASN A 52 -22.95 0.59 -4.07
CA ASN A 52 -24.26 -0.03 -3.81
C ASN A 52 -24.72 -1.00 -4.91
N LYS A 53 -24.13 -0.95 -6.11
CA LYS A 53 -24.50 -1.85 -7.22
C LYS A 53 -23.73 -3.16 -7.17
N THR A 54 -22.45 -3.08 -6.86
CA THR A 54 -21.54 -4.23 -6.90
C THR A 54 -21.19 -4.77 -5.52
N ASN A 55 -21.49 -4.03 -4.44
CA ASN A 55 -21.05 -4.27 -3.06
C ASN A 55 -19.51 -4.33 -2.92
N ILE A 56 -18.79 -3.67 -3.83
CA ILE A 56 -17.32 -3.60 -3.80
C ILE A 56 -16.88 -2.39 -2.95
N LEU A 57 -15.83 -2.59 -2.17
CA LEU A 57 -15.19 -1.52 -1.41
C LEU A 57 -14.40 -0.62 -2.38
N MET A 58 -14.71 0.68 -2.35
CA MET A 58 -14.21 1.67 -3.30
C MET A 58 -13.04 2.50 -2.76
N GLY A 59 -12.48 2.13 -1.60
CA GLY A 59 -11.48 2.93 -0.90
C GLY A 59 -12.12 3.98 0.01
N ILE A 60 -11.33 4.94 0.46
CA ILE A 60 -11.73 5.97 1.40
C ILE A 60 -11.97 7.31 0.68
N LYS A 61 -12.83 8.17 1.25
CA LYS A 61 -12.93 9.57 0.84
C LYS A 61 -11.88 10.40 1.56
N ILE A 62 -11.37 11.40 0.88
CA ILE A 62 -10.38 12.32 1.43
C ILE A 62 -10.96 13.07 2.63
N GLU A 63 -12.21 13.52 2.52
CA GLU A 63 -12.91 14.24 3.58
C GLU A 63 -13.06 13.41 4.85
N ASP A 64 -13.36 12.10 4.70
CA ASP A 64 -13.48 11.16 5.83
C ASP A 64 -12.10 10.93 6.50
N ALA A 65 -11.03 10.90 5.70
CA ALA A 65 -9.66 10.81 6.23
C ALA A 65 -9.27 12.07 7.01
N ILE A 66 -9.52 13.26 6.45
CA ILE A 66 -9.27 14.56 7.10
C ILE A 66 -10.06 14.70 8.39
N ASP A 67 -11.36 14.41 8.38
CA ASP A 67 -12.23 14.45 9.56
C ASP A 67 -11.74 13.49 10.66
N THR A 68 -11.29 12.28 10.26
CA THR A 68 -10.73 11.32 11.21
C THR A 68 -9.41 11.79 11.81
N ILE A 69 -8.53 12.42 11.01
CA ILE A 69 -7.29 13.04 11.49
C ILE A 69 -7.60 14.14 12.51
N ASP A 70 -8.53 15.06 12.19
CA ASP A 70 -8.88 16.18 13.08
C ASP A 70 -9.50 15.73 14.40
N LYS A 71 -10.21 14.60 14.40
CA LYS A 71 -10.77 13.99 15.62
C LYS A 71 -9.75 13.21 16.45
N ASN A 72 -8.55 12.93 15.92
CA ASN A 72 -7.53 12.08 16.54
C ASN A 72 -6.12 12.69 16.43
N LEU A 73 -5.97 13.96 16.83
CA LEU A 73 -4.69 14.68 16.77
C LEU A 73 -3.60 14.09 17.67
N ASP A 74 -3.95 13.20 18.59
CA ASP A 74 -3.04 12.42 19.42
C ASP A 74 -2.49 11.16 18.73
N ALA A 75 -3.00 10.81 17.56
CA ALA A 75 -2.50 9.68 16.79
C ALA A 75 -1.05 9.90 16.31
N LYS A 76 -0.22 8.85 16.38
CA LYS A 76 1.18 8.88 15.97
C LYS A 76 1.36 8.74 14.46
N ALA A 77 0.46 7.98 13.85
CA ALA A 77 0.52 7.68 12.43
C ALA A 77 -0.87 7.46 11.84
N ILE A 78 -0.92 7.51 10.52
CA ILE A 78 -2.01 6.98 9.71
C ILE A 78 -1.47 5.86 8.82
N LEU A 79 -2.18 4.71 8.77
CA LEU A 79 -1.88 3.60 7.88
C LEU A 79 -3.01 3.44 6.87
N LEU A 80 -2.65 3.46 5.61
CA LEU A 80 -3.57 3.40 4.48
C LEU A 80 -3.21 2.25 3.54
N THR A 81 -4.21 1.63 2.92
CA THR A 81 -4.03 0.63 1.85
C THR A 81 -4.19 1.33 0.49
N TYR A 82 -3.14 1.34 -0.31
CA TYR A 82 -3.10 1.99 -1.62
C TYR A 82 -2.18 1.22 -2.58
N PRO A 83 -2.66 0.80 -3.78
CA PRO A 83 -4.08 0.77 -4.14
C PRO A 83 -4.88 -0.20 -3.26
N THR A 84 -6.21 -0.08 -3.29
CA THR A 84 -7.08 -1.03 -2.59
C THR A 84 -6.96 -2.43 -3.19
N TYR A 85 -7.53 -3.44 -2.52
CA TYR A 85 -7.58 -4.82 -3.03
C TYR A 85 -8.17 -4.92 -4.45
N TYR A 86 -9.13 -4.06 -4.79
CA TYR A 86 -9.78 -4.02 -6.11
C TYR A 86 -9.10 -3.06 -7.09
N GLY A 87 -7.90 -2.56 -6.79
CA GLY A 87 -7.14 -1.68 -7.66
C GLY A 87 -7.63 -0.22 -7.68
N LYS A 88 -8.49 0.18 -6.74
CA LYS A 88 -8.91 1.58 -6.62
C LYS A 88 -7.78 2.41 -6.01
N VAL A 89 -7.62 3.61 -6.55
CA VAL A 89 -6.72 4.65 -6.06
C VAL A 89 -7.53 5.88 -5.62
N TYR A 90 -6.91 6.73 -4.84
CA TYR A 90 -7.47 8.00 -4.35
C TYR A 90 -6.32 9.00 -4.18
N ASP A 91 -6.62 10.28 -3.99
CA ASP A 91 -5.61 11.32 -3.79
C ASP A 91 -4.90 11.12 -2.43
N LEU A 92 -3.93 10.22 -2.46
CA LEU A 92 -3.08 9.91 -1.31
C LEU A 92 -2.21 11.11 -0.93
N LYS A 93 -1.76 11.91 -1.92
CA LYS A 93 -0.89 13.07 -1.71
C LYS A 93 -1.53 14.11 -0.79
N THR A 94 -2.81 14.42 -1.00
CA THR A 94 -3.55 15.33 -0.13
C THR A 94 -3.63 14.81 1.30
N ILE A 95 -3.88 13.51 1.48
CA ILE A 95 -3.91 12.91 2.82
C ILE A 95 -2.52 12.92 3.47
N CYS A 96 -1.45 12.59 2.74
CA CYS A 96 -0.08 12.66 3.24
C CYS A 96 0.27 14.07 3.74
N ASN A 97 0.03 15.08 2.89
CA ASN A 97 0.31 16.47 3.26
C ASN A 97 -0.46 16.91 4.50
N TYR A 98 -1.74 16.52 4.60
CA TYR A 98 -2.57 16.87 5.75
C TYR A 98 -2.09 16.18 7.03
N ALA A 99 -1.83 14.87 6.98
CA ALA A 99 -1.29 14.10 8.10
C ALA A 99 0.06 14.66 8.58
N HIS A 100 0.96 14.99 7.66
CA HIS A 100 2.24 15.63 7.96
C HIS A 100 2.06 17.00 8.64
N SER A 101 1.07 17.81 8.22
CA SER A 101 0.77 19.09 8.87
C SER A 101 0.35 18.95 10.34
N LYS A 102 -0.13 17.77 10.73
CA LYS A 102 -0.50 17.41 12.11
C LYS A 102 0.61 16.63 12.84
N GLY A 103 1.76 16.44 12.22
CA GLY A 103 2.90 15.73 12.82
C GLY A 103 2.78 14.21 12.79
N MET A 104 1.84 13.63 12.03
CA MET A 104 1.66 12.19 11.91
C MET A 104 2.61 11.60 10.87
N ILE A 105 3.03 10.35 11.08
CA ILE A 105 3.76 9.55 10.10
C ILE A 105 2.75 8.84 9.19
N VAL A 106 3.03 8.79 7.89
CA VAL A 106 2.18 8.10 6.92
C VAL A 106 2.79 6.77 6.53
N ILE A 107 2.08 5.69 6.84
CA ILE A 107 2.42 4.31 6.48
C ILE A 107 1.47 3.86 5.38
N VAL A 108 1.98 3.28 4.31
CA VAL A 108 1.15 2.75 3.23
C VAL A 108 1.41 1.26 3.02
N ASP A 109 0.34 0.48 3.11
CA ASP A 109 0.29 -0.88 2.61
C ASP A 109 0.05 -0.84 1.10
N GLU A 110 1.15 -0.84 0.35
CA GLU A 110 1.18 -0.88 -1.12
C GLU A 110 1.40 -2.33 -1.62
N ALA A 111 0.86 -3.31 -0.90
CA ALA A 111 1.04 -4.72 -1.25
C ALA A 111 0.56 -5.08 -2.67
N HIS A 112 -0.36 -4.32 -3.24
CA HIS A 112 -0.88 -4.50 -4.59
C HIS A 112 -0.32 -3.48 -5.60
N GLY A 113 0.63 -2.64 -5.21
CA GLY A 113 1.12 -1.50 -6.00
C GLY A 113 2.61 -1.54 -6.37
N ALA A 114 3.33 -2.65 -6.14
CA ALA A 114 4.78 -2.70 -6.44
C ALA A 114 5.13 -2.42 -7.92
N HIS A 115 4.16 -2.46 -8.82
CA HIS A 115 4.31 -2.21 -10.26
C HIS A 115 3.99 -0.77 -10.68
N LEU A 116 3.45 0.08 -9.80
CA LEU A 116 2.91 1.40 -10.19
C LEU A 116 3.96 2.30 -10.88
N GLY A 117 5.20 2.28 -10.43
CA GLY A 117 6.27 3.07 -11.05
C GLY A 117 6.74 2.58 -12.44
N LEU A 118 6.17 1.52 -13.02
CA LEU A 118 6.62 0.94 -14.28
C LEU A 118 6.14 1.66 -15.54
N SER A 119 5.07 2.44 -15.47
CA SER A 119 4.52 3.15 -16.64
C SER A 119 3.86 4.45 -16.22
N ASP A 120 4.02 5.48 -17.05
CA ASP A 120 3.36 6.78 -16.89
C ASP A 120 1.83 6.71 -17.07
N LYS A 121 1.32 5.57 -17.57
CA LYS A 121 -0.11 5.28 -17.68
C LYS A 121 -0.72 4.77 -16.35
N LEU A 122 0.12 4.50 -15.36
CA LEU A 122 -0.29 4.03 -14.03
C LEU A 122 -0.33 5.19 -13.02
N PRO A 123 -1.11 5.04 -11.93
CA PRO A 123 -1.07 6.01 -10.84
C PRO A 123 0.31 6.13 -10.21
N MET A 124 0.60 7.29 -9.61
CA MET A 124 1.83 7.50 -8.84
C MET A 124 1.95 6.52 -7.67
N THR A 125 3.17 6.10 -7.37
CA THR A 125 3.48 5.27 -6.20
C THR A 125 3.19 6.02 -4.90
N ALA A 126 3.00 5.29 -3.80
CA ALA A 126 2.80 5.91 -2.50
C ALA A 126 4.05 6.74 -2.05
N LEU A 127 5.25 6.34 -2.46
CA LEU A 127 6.47 7.12 -2.20
C LEU A 127 6.44 8.47 -2.91
N GLU A 128 6.08 8.52 -4.19
CA GLU A 128 5.96 9.77 -4.96
C GLU A 128 4.88 10.69 -4.40
N GLN A 129 3.87 10.13 -3.74
CA GLN A 129 2.79 10.87 -3.09
C GLN A 129 3.12 11.29 -1.65
N GLY A 130 4.31 10.95 -1.15
CA GLY A 130 4.83 11.48 0.11
C GLY A 130 4.66 10.56 1.33
N ALA A 131 4.32 9.28 1.16
CA ALA A 131 4.29 8.33 2.27
C ALA A 131 5.68 8.14 2.89
N ASP A 132 5.77 8.06 4.21
CA ASP A 132 7.04 7.93 4.94
C ASP A 132 7.55 6.48 4.98
N ILE A 133 6.62 5.51 5.12
CA ILE A 133 6.92 4.06 5.08
C ILE A 133 5.98 3.42 4.08
N VAL A 134 6.52 2.66 3.14
CA VAL A 134 5.74 1.91 2.14
C VAL A 134 6.13 0.44 2.18
N VAL A 135 5.13 -0.44 2.25
CA VAL A 135 5.33 -1.88 2.28
C VAL A 135 4.73 -2.51 1.05
N GLN A 136 5.56 -3.17 0.23
CA GLN A 136 5.16 -3.80 -1.02
C GLN A 136 5.29 -5.32 -0.95
N SER A 137 4.26 -6.03 -1.42
CA SER A 137 4.37 -7.46 -1.71
C SER A 137 4.91 -7.66 -3.12
N THR A 138 6.22 -7.71 -3.28
CA THR A 138 6.87 -7.79 -4.58
C THR A 138 6.35 -8.99 -5.39
N HIS A 139 6.11 -10.12 -4.72
CA HIS A 139 5.62 -11.36 -5.32
C HIS A 139 4.18 -11.31 -5.87
N LYS A 140 3.39 -10.27 -5.60
CA LYS A 140 2.01 -10.18 -6.09
C LYS A 140 1.93 -9.60 -7.49
N THR A 141 2.77 -8.62 -7.80
CA THR A 141 2.68 -7.86 -9.05
C THR A 141 4.00 -7.81 -9.83
N LEU A 142 5.10 -8.26 -9.25
CA LEU A 142 6.41 -8.40 -9.89
C LEU A 142 6.87 -9.86 -9.86
N PRO A 143 7.80 -10.28 -10.73
CA PRO A 143 8.20 -11.67 -10.91
C PRO A 143 9.18 -12.14 -9.82
N SER A 144 8.74 -12.18 -8.57
CA SER A 144 9.50 -12.75 -7.45
C SER A 144 8.76 -13.90 -6.78
N PHE A 145 9.47 -14.75 -6.04
CA PHE A 145 8.86 -15.86 -5.34
C PHE A 145 7.93 -15.39 -4.21
N THR A 146 6.86 -16.16 -3.99
CA THR A 146 5.91 -15.92 -2.89
C THR A 146 6.66 -15.68 -1.57
N GLN A 147 6.19 -14.75 -0.77
CA GLN A 147 6.77 -14.25 0.48
C GLN A 147 7.81 -13.13 0.29
N SER A 148 8.33 -12.91 -0.92
CA SER A 148 9.25 -11.80 -1.18
C SER A 148 8.53 -10.45 -1.09
N SER A 149 9.05 -9.54 -0.29
CA SER A 149 8.47 -8.21 -0.03
C SER A 149 9.54 -7.19 0.25
N MET A 150 9.21 -5.91 0.06
CA MET A 150 10.10 -4.79 0.34
C MET A 150 9.44 -3.81 1.31
N VAL A 151 10.26 -3.16 2.13
CA VAL A 151 9.89 -2.00 2.94
C VAL A 151 10.75 -0.83 2.49
N HIS A 152 10.10 0.24 2.11
CA HIS A 152 10.74 1.49 1.72
C HIS A 152 10.49 2.54 2.79
N ILE A 153 11.48 3.37 3.04
CA ILE A 153 11.37 4.52 3.93
C ILE A 153 11.96 5.75 3.23
N GLN A 154 11.37 6.91 3.48
CA GLN A 154 11.90 8.16 3.00
C GLN A 154 11.77 9.28 4.02
N GLY A 155 12.57 10.33 3.83
CA GLY A 155 12.58 11.49 4.73
C GLY A 155 13.15 11.17 6.11
N GLU A 156 12.93 12.10 7.05
CA GLU A 156 13.54 12.07 8.38
C GLU A 156 12.54 11.79 9.52
N ARG A 157 11.25 11.57 9.20
CA ARG A 157 10.20 11.36 10.21
C ARG A 157 10.27 9.99 10.87
N VAL A 158 10.84 9.00 10.15
CA VAL A 158 10.92 7.61 10.61
C VAL A 158 12.23 7.33 11.30
N ASN A 159 12.18 6.77 12.49
CA ASN A 159 13.38 6.28 13.17
C ASN A 159 13.82 4.96 12.52
N GLN A 160 14.78 5.05 11.60
CA GLN A 160 15.32 3.90 10.86
C GLN A 160 15.97 2.85 11.76
N GLU A 161 16.65 3.27 12.83
CA GLU A 161 17.30 2.33 13.76
C GLU A 161 16.25 1.48 14.49
N ARG A 162 15.17 2.12 14.94
CA ARG A 162 14.06 1.41 15.58
C ARG A 162 13.38 0.43 14.62
N LEU A 163 13.07 0.84 13.39
CA LEU A 163 12.49 -0.04 12.36
C LEU A 163 13.41 -1.25 12.12
N THR A 164 14.70 -1.02 11.93
CA THR A 164 15.69 -2.10 11.73
C THR A 164 15.77 -3.03 12.93
N SER A 165 15.74 -2.49 14.14
CA SER A 165 15.75 -3.30 15.37
C SER A 165 14.53 -4.21 15.47
N ILE A 166 13.34 -3.71 15.13
CA ILE A 166 12.11 -4.49 15.14
C ILE A 166 12.15 -5.58 14.06
N LEU A 167 12.58 -5.25 12.84
CA LEU A 167 12.75 -6.25 11.78
C LEU A 167 13.66 -7.39 12.25
N ARG A 168 14.79 -7.09 12.90
CA ARG A 168 15.69 -8.12 13.45
C ARG A 168 15.04 -8.99 14.53
N MET A 169 14.07 -8.47 15.25
CA MET A 169 13.35 -9.25 16.28
C MET A 169 12.31 -10.19 15.71
N ILE A 170 11.66 -9.82 14.59
CA ILE A 170 10.52 -10.57 14.03
C ILE A 170 10.87 -11.37 12.78
N GLU A 171 11.99 -11.10 12.14
CA GLU A 171 12.50 -11.87 11.03
C GLU A 171 13.41 -13.02 11.48
N SER A 172 13.51 -14.05 10.62
CA SER A 172 14.51 -15.10 10.81
C SER A 172 15.93 -14.56 10.62
N SER A 173 16.84 -14.95 11.50
CA SER A 173 18.27 -14.69 11.32
C SER A 173 18.91 -15.50 10.21
N SER A 174 18.19 -16.47 9.64
CA SER A 174 18.63 -17.33 8.55
C SER A 174 17.87 -16.97 7.26
N PRO A 175 18.37 -16.01 6.45
CA PRO A 175 17.68 -15.57 5.25
C PRO A 175 17.66 -16.66 4.19
N SER A 176 16.56 -16.72 3.41
CA SER A 176 16.46 -17.57 2.23
C SER A 176 17.16 -16.91 1.04
N TYR A 177 18.30 -17.43 0.63
CA TYR A 177 18.99 -16.92 -0.55
C TYR A 177 18.17 -17.06 -1.83
N MET A 178 17.30 -18.05 -1.93
CA MET A 178 16.39 -18.20 -3.08
C MET A 178 15.39 -17.02 -3.16
N LEU A 179 14.81 -16.61 -2.03
CA LEU A 179 13.91 -15.46 -1.98
C LEU A 179 14.67 -14.16 -2.27
N MET A 180 15.87 -14.00 -1.73
CA MET A 180 16.72 -12.83 -1.99
C MET A 180 17.09 -12.74 -3.47
N SER A 181 17.53 -13.85 -4.09
CA SER A 181 17.85 -13.88 -5.51
C SER A 181 16.63 -13.60 -6.38
N SER A 182 15.43 -14.04 -5.99
CA SER A 182 14.22 -13.73 -6.74
C SER A 182 13.83 -12.24 -6.65
N LEU A 183 14.10 -11.59 -5.53
CA LEU A 183 13.93 -10.14 -5.41
C LEU A 183 14.91 -9.37 -6.29
N GLU A 184 16.18 -9.78 -6.28
CA GLU A 184 17.23 -9.19 -7.14
C GLU A 184 16.86 -9.28 -8.61
N LEU A 185 16.44 -10.46 -9.07
CA LEU A 185 15.99 -10.67 -10.45
C LEU A 185 14.74 -9.85 -10.78
N ALA A 186 13.81 -9.70 -9.83
CA ALA A 186 12.62 -8.87 -10.04
C ALA A 186 12.98 -7.39 -10.21
N VAL A 187 13.95 -6.88 -9.44
CA VAL A 187 14.47 -5.51 -9.58
C VAL A 187 15.18 -5.33 -10.91
N ASP A 188 16.04 -6.28 -11.32
CA ASP A 188 16.72 -6.22 -12.62
C ASP A 188 15.71 -6.16 -13.79
N ILE A 189 14.67 -7.00 -13.75
CA ILE A 189 13.60 -6.99 -14.76
C ILE A 189 12.83 -5.65 -14.70
N TYR A 190 12.53 -5.15 -13.50
CA TYR A 190 11.87 -3.86 -13.31
C TYR A 190 12.65 -2.73 -13.99
N GLU A 191 13.96 -2.65 -13.75
CA GLU A 191 14.83 -1.58 -14.27
C GLU A 191 15.08 -1.71 -15.77
N THR A 192 15.24 -2.94 -16.29
CA THR A 192 15.70 -3.17 -17.67
C THR A 192 14.57 -3.32 -18.69
N LYS A 193 13.43 -3.89 -18.29
CA LYS A 193 12.32 -4.28 -19.18
C LYS A 193 10.94 -3.91 -18.63
N GLY A 194 10.86 -3.43 -17.40
CA GLY A 194 9.60 -3.27 -16.70
C GLY A 194 8.61 -2.38 -17.43
N LYS A 195 9.08 -1.24 -17.97
CA LYS A 195 8.23 -0.31 -18.73
C LYS A 195 7.61 -0.96 -19.97
N ASP A 196 8.41 -1.61 -20.78
CA ASP A 196 7.94 -2.23 -22.04
C ASP A 196 6.94 -3.36 -21.74
N LEU A 197 7.24 -4.20 -20.75
CA LEU A 197 6.35 -5.29 -20.32
C LEU A 197 5.03 -4.77 -19.74
N MET A 198 5.08 -3.67 -19.00
CA MET A 198 3.88 -3.07 -18.44
C MET A 198 3.02 -2.42 -19.51
N ASP A 199 3.61 -1.69 -20.44
CA ASP A 199 2.89 -1.08 -21.56
C ASP A 199 2.22 -2.15 -22.44
N GLU A 200 2.90 -3.28 -22.73
CA GLU A 200 2.31 -4.43 -23.41
C GLU A 200 1.14 -5.03 -22.63
N LEU A 201 1.28 -5.19 -21.30
CA LEU A 201 0.20 -5.68 -20.46
C LEU A 201 -1.03 -4.78 -20.51
N LEU A 202 -0.85 -3.46 -20.44
CA LEU A 202 -1.95 -2.49 -20.49
C LEU A 202 -2.66 -2.54 -21.84
N ASP A 203 -1.91 -2.63 -22.94
CA ASP A 203 -2.49 -2.80 -24.30
C ASP A 203 -3.28 -4.11 -24.40
N ASN A 204 -2.78 -5.22 -23.83
CA ASN A 204 -3.49 -6.50 -23.78
C ASN A 204 -4.78 -6.44 -22.94
N ILE A 205 -4.78 -5.69 -21.83
CA ILE A 205 -5.97 -5.44 -21.01
C ILE A 205 -7.01 -4.68 -21.82
N ASP A 206 -6.63 -3.67 -22.58
CA ASP A 206 -7.55 -2.88 -23.41
C ASP A 206 -8.15 -3.73 -24.56
N ILE A 207 -7.36 -4.58 -25.18
CA ILE A 207 -7.83 -5.54 -26.18
C ILE A 207 -8.84 -6.51 -25.54
N PHE A 208 -8.53 -7.01 -24.34
CA PHE A 208 -9.44 -7.89 -23.61
C PHE A 208 -10.75 -7.19 -23.31
N LYS A 209 -10.75 -5.97 -22.76
CA LYS A 209 -11.94 -5.18 -22.47
C LYS A 209 -12.82 -5.01 -23.70
N LYS A 210 -12.26 -4.56 -24.85
CA LYS A 210 -12.94 -4.43 -26.13
C LYS A 210 -13.57 -5.74 -26.60
N ASN A 211 -12.85 -6.87 -26.44
CA ASN A 211 -13.36 -8.17 -26.82
C ASN A 211 -14.51 -8.65 -25.94
N MET A 212 -14.58 -8.21 -24.69
CA MET A 212 -15.65 -8.58 -23.75
C MET A 212 -16.95 -7.82 -23.98
N GLU A 213 -16.94 -6.65 -24.62
CA GLU A 213 -18.14 -5.85 -24.93
C GLU A 213 -19.20 -6.61 -25.76
N LYS A 214 -18.78 -7.61 -26.56
CA LYS A 214 -19.68 -8.46 -27.34
C LYS A 214 -20.52 -9.43 -26.48
N TYR A 215 -20.15 -9.66 -25.22
CA TYR A 215 -20.86 -10.59 -24.33
C TYR A 215 -21.81 -9.83 -23.40
N LYS A 216 -23.09 -9.80 -23.76
CA LYS A 216 -24.14 -9.05 -23.03
C LYS A 216 -24.37 -9.51 -21.59
N ASN A 217 -23.97 -10.73 -21.25
CA ASN A 217 -24.19 -11.33 -19.93
C ASN A 217 -22.97 -11.19 -19.00
N ILE A 218 -21.91 -10.51 -19.44
CA ILE A 218 -20.70 -10.30 -18.68
C ILE A 218 -20.46 -8.80 -18.57
N ASN A 219 -20.37 -8.31 -17.35
CA ASN A 219 -20.00 -6.93 -17.08
C ASN A 219 -18.60 -6.89 -16.47
N ILE A 220 -17.71 -6.13 -17.08
CA ILE A 220 -16.41 -5.82 -16.47
C ILE A 220 -16.65 -4.67 -15.50
N VAL A 221 -16.39 -4.91 -14.21
CA VAL A 221 -16.37 -3.84 -13.22
C VAL A 221 -15.06 -3.08 -13.40
N GLN A 222 -15.16 -1.86 -13.90
CA GLN A 222 -14.00 -0.98 -14.02
C GLN A 222 -13.88 -0.16 -12.75
N ALA A 223 -12.65 -0.02 -12.25
CA ALA A 223 -12.34 1.03 -11.32
C ALA A 223 -12.28 2.33 -12.12
N ASP A 224 -13.28 3.22 -11.97
CA ASP A 224 -13.18 4.56 -12.54
C ASP A 224 -12.01 5.25 -11.83
N VAL A 225 -10.88 5.36 -12.52
CA VAL A 225 -9.75 6.16 -12.06
C VAL A 225 -10.10 7.59 -12.46
N HIS A 226 -10.68 8.36 -11.53
CA HIS A 226 -10.71 9.81 -11.68
C HIS A 226 -9.28 10.30 -11.40
N ILE A 227 -8.45 10.30 -12.44
CA ILE A 227 -7.28 11.18 -12.49
C ILE A 227 -7.90 12.53 -12.83
N GLU A 228 -7.99 13.45 -11.87
CA GLU A 228 -8.26 14.84 -12.18
C GLU A 228 -7.09 15.32 -13.03
N GLU A 229 -7.34 15.55 -14.32
CA GLU A 229 -6.43 16.30 -15.18
C GLU A 229 -6.38 17.73 -14.62
N GLU A 230 -5.19 18.16 -14.18
CA GLU A 230 -4.89 19.57 -13.90
C GLU A 230 -4.87 20.39 -15.18
#